data_5cdee41b87d13383c30943c068b49e1b
#
_entry.id   5cdee41b87d13383c30943c068b49e1b
#
_cell.length_a   1.000
_cell.length_b   1.000
_cell.length_c   1.000
_cell.angle_alpha   90.00
_cell.angle_beta   90.00
_cell.angle_gamma   90.00
#
_symmetry.space_group_name_H-M   'P 1'
#
loop_
_entity.id
_entity.type
_entity.pdbx_description
1 polymer ?
#
loop_
_entity_poly.entity_id
_entity_poly.type
_entity_poly.pdbx_seq_one_letter_code
_entity_poly.pdbx_strand_id
1 'polypeptide(L)'
;MESKQKRTALVTGGSSGIGRCTVAALSKAGYIVYEFSRRDVPVEGVRHMRVDVTDEASVQEAVGQILLERGSIEILVNCAGFGISGAVEFTESEQAKAQFNVNFFGTVNVSRAVLPSMRRQHRGHIVNISSVAAVAHIPFQAFYSASKAAVSSYSCALDNEVSPYGVRVTVVELGDIHTGFTQARQKTALGDDEYG
;
A
#
# COMPACT_ATOMS: atom_id res chain seq x y z
N MET A 1 -10.60 -4.24 36.10
CA MET A 1 -9.58 -4.35 35.05
C MET A 1 -10.22 -3.84 33.76
N GLU A 2 -9.86 -2.63 33.33
CA GLU A 2 -10.28 -2.14 32.01
C GLU A 2 -9.69 -3.09 30.95
N SER A 3 -10.57 -3.68 30.16
CA SER A 3 -10.14 -4.47 29.00
C SER A 3 -9.42 -3.49 28.05
N LYS A 4 -8.09 -3.59 27.92
CA LYS A 4 -7.36 -2.79 26.92
C LYS A 4 -8.00 -3.02 25.57
N GLN A 5 -8.67 -2.00 25.06
CA GLN A 5 -9.27 -2.04 23.75
C GLN A 5 -8.20 -2.45 22.73
N LYS A 6 -8.45 -3.52 21.97
CA LYS A 6 -7.49 -4.00 20.97
C LYS A 6 -7.27 -2.93 19.92
N ARG A 7 -6.00 -2.67 19.60
CA ARG A 7 -5.60 -1.71 18.57
C ARG A 7 -6.04 -2.15 17.18
N THR A 8 -6.32 -1.22 16.32
CA THR A 8 -6.80 -1.46 14.95
C THR A 8 -5.67 -1.24 13.94
N ALA A 9 -5.54 -2.15 13.00
CA ALA A 9 -4.65 -2.03 11.87
C ALA A 9 -5.42 -2.13 10.55
N LEU A 10 -5.01 -1.34 9.57
CA LEU A 10 -5.50 -1.39 8.19
C LEU A 10 -4.35 -1.77 7.26
N VAL A 11 -4.58 -2.75 6.39
CA VAL A 11 -3.61 -3.20 5.39
C VAL A 11 -4.25 -3.16 4.02
N THR A 12 -3.62 -2.54 3.04
CA THR A 12 -4.06 -2.60 1.65
C THR A 12 -3.33 -3.71 0.89
N GLY A 13 -4.02 -4.37 -0.05
CA GLY A 13 -3.42 -5.48 -0.81
C GLY A 13 -3.18 -6.75 0.01
N GLY A 14 -3.93 -6.94 1.10
CA GLY A 14 -3.77 -8.08 2.02
C GLY A 14 -4.23 -9.42 1.47
N SER A 15 -4.82 -9.47 0.29
CA SER A 15 -5.28 -10.71 -0.35
C SER A 15 -4.15 -11.60 -0.88
N SER A 16 -2.91 -11.09 -0.99
CA SER A 16 -1.78 -11.85 -1.55
C SER A 16 -0.42 -11.34 -1.06
N GLY A 17 0.64 -12.13 -1.32
CA GLY A 17 2.03 -11.75 -1.14
C GLY A 17 2.35 -11.16 0.23
N ILE A 18 3.09 -10.06 0.23
CA ILE A 18 3.56 -9.35 1.43
C ILE A 18 2.38 -8.87 2.28
N GLY A 19 1.34 -8.31 1.64
CA GLY A 19 0.15 -7.85 2.35
C GLY A 19 -0.51 -8.97 3.15
N ARG A 20 -0.65 -10.17 2.57
CA ARG A 20 -1.22 -11.34 3.26
C ARG A 20 -0.39 -11.77 4.48
N CYS A 21 0.93 -11.79 4.34
CA CYS A 21 1.82 -12.09 5.46
C CYS A 21 1.73 -11.01 6.56
N THR A 22 1.62 -9.74 6.16
CA THR A 22 1.47 -8.61 7.08
C THR A 22 0.17 -8.69 7.86
N VAL A 23 -0.94 -8.98 7.19
CA VAL A 23 -2.25 -9.18 7.81
C VAL A 23 -2.20 -10.30 8.86
N ALA A 24 -1.62 -11.46 8.52
CA ALA A 24 -1.48 -12.59 9.43
C ALA A 24 -0.59 -12.25 10.64
N ALA A 25 0.52 -11.55 10.42
CA ALA A 25 1.44 -11.13 11.49
C ALA A 25 0.78 -10.14 12.46
N LEU A 26 0.05 -9.14 11.96
CA LEU A 26 -0.66 -8.16 12.78
C LEU A 26 -1.81 -8.82 13.57
N SER A 27 -2.56 -9.75 12.96
CA SER A 27 -3.60 -10.52 13.64
C SER A 27 -3.00 -11.34 14.79
N LYS A 28 -1.90 -12.05 14.54
CA LYS A 28 -1.16 -12.81 15.57
C LYS A 28 -0.61 -11.91 16.68
N ALA A 29 -0.25 -10.67 16.36
CA ALA A 29 0.19 -9.67 17.34
C ALA A 29 -0.97 -9.05 18.15
N GLY A 30 -2.21 -9.50 17.93
CA GLY A 30 -3.38 -9.12 18.71
C GLY A 30 -4.10 -7.87 18.21
N TYR A 31 -3.78 -7.38 17.01
CA TYR A 31 -4.53 -6.30 16.38
C TYR A 31 -5.88 -6.80 15.84
N ILE A 32 -6.86 -5.91 15.79
CA ILE A 32 -8.02 -6.09 14.92
C ILE A 32 -7.60 -5.56 13.55
N VAL A 33 -7.54 -6.47 12.57
CA VAL A 33 -7.03 -6.17 11.24
C VAL A 33 -8.16 -6.03 10.25
N TYR A 34 -8.19 -4.90 9.55
CA TYR A 34 -8.99 -4.67 8.35
C TYR A 34 -8.09 -4.78 7.13
N GLU A 35 -8.62 -5.36 6.07
CA GLU A 35 -7.89 -5.57 4.83
C GLU A 35 -8.68 -5.00 3.66
N PHE A 36 -8.02 -4.17 2.85
CA PHE A 36 -8.56 -3.61 1.62
C PHE A 36 -8.00 -4.33 0.41
N SER A 37 -8.84 -4.97 -0.36
CA SER A 37 -8.50 -5.46 -1.70
C SER A 37 -9.74 -5.58 -2.59
N ARG A 38 -9.50 -5.72 -3.89
CA ARG A 38 -10.58 -5.90 -4.87
C ARG A 38 -11.14 -7.32 -4.90
N ARG A 39 -10.34 -8.29 -4.43
CA ARG A 39 -10.67 -9.72 -4.42
C ARG A 39 -11.07 -10.13 -3.01
N ASP A 40 -12.19 -10.82 -2.91
CA ASP A 40 -12.61 -11.45 -1.67
C ASP A 40 -11.81 -12.76 -1.48
N VAL A 41 -10.69 -12.63 -0.77
CA VAL A 41 -9.84 -13.76 -0.38
C VAL A 41 -9.78 -13.77 1.15
N PRO A 42 -10.61 -14.57 1.81
CA PRO A 42 -10.70 -14.61 3.25
C PRO A 42 -9.34 -14.94 3.90
N VAL A 43 -8.99 -14.19 4.93
CA VAL A 43 -7.90 -14.50 5.85
C VAL A 43 -8.51 -14.64 7.24
N GLU A 44 -8.25 -15.76 7.89
CA GLU A 44 -8.82 -16.05 9.21
C GLU A 44 -8.51 -14.94 10.21
N GLY A 45 -9.53 -14.49 10.93
CA GLY A 45 -9.41 -13.44 11.95
C GLY A 45 -9.23 -12.03 11.40
N VAL A 46 -9.39 -11.83 10.09
CA VAL A 46 -9.24 -10.55 9.40
C VAL A 46 -10.56 -10.10 8.79
N ARG A 47 -10.83 -8.80 8.88
CA ARG A 47 -12.04 -8.19 8.31
C ARG A 47 -11.74 -7.68 6.92
N HIS A 48 -12.19 -8.42 5.92
CA HIS A 48 -12.07 -8.01 4.53
C HIS A 48 -13.09 -6.92 4.19
N MET A 49 -12.64 -5.91 3.46
CA MET A 49 -13.49 -4.90 2.83
C MET A 49 -13.10 -4.78 1.35
N ARG A 50 -14.10 -4.91 0.46
CA ARG A 50 -13.86 -4.79 -0.97
C ARG A 50 -13.68 -3.32 -1.34
N VAL A 51 -12.43 -2.89 -1.50
CA VAL A 51 -12.05 -1.51 -1.80
C VAL A 51 -11.05 -1.50 -2.95
N ASP A 52 -11.25 -0.60 -3.90
CA ASP A 52 -10.22 -0.22 -4.86
C ASP A 52 -9.53 1.04 -4.34
N VAL A 53 -8.23 0.95 -4.06
CA VAL A 53 -7.45 2.08 -3.52
C VAL A 53 -7.35 3.26 -4.48
N THR A 54 -7.67 3.06 -5.77
CA THR A 54 -7.69 4.14 -6.78
C THR A 54 -8.98 4.97 -6.74
N ASP A 55 -10.03 4.45 -6.09
CA ASP A 55 -11.30 5.14 -5.87
C ASP A 55 -11.29 5.84 -4.50
N GLU A 56 -11.05 7.15 -4.52
CA GLU A 56 -10.97 7.96 -3.29
C GLU A 56 -12.27 7.91 -2.49
N ALA A 57 -13.43 7.90 -3.13
CA ALA A 57 -14.72 7.84 -2.45
C ALA A 57 -14.92 6.51 -1.73
N SER A 58 -14.63 5.40 -2.38
CA SER A 58 -14.66 4.05 -1.80
C SER A 58 -13.72 3.93 -0.60
N VAL A 59 -12.51 4.50 -0.70
CA VAL A 59 -11.53 4.53 0.41
C VAL A 59 -12.05 5.34 1.59
N GLN A 60 -12.59 6.53 1.36
CA GLN A 60 -13.13 7.41 2.41
C GLN A 60 -14.30 6.75 3.14
N GLU A 61 -15.22 6.14 2.41
CA GLU A 61 -16.35 5.41 2.99
C GLU A 61 -15.89 4.25 3.87
N ALA A 62 -14.99 3.40 3.36
CA ALA A 62 -14.51 2.24 4.09
C ALA A 62 -13.71 2.63 5.36
N VAL A 63 -12.85 3.63 5.27
CA VAL A 63 -12.13 4.16 6.45
C VAL A 63 -13.12 4.76 7.45
N GLY A 64 -14.14 5.50 6.97
CA GLY A 64 -15.20 6.04 7.81
C GLY A 64 -15.95 4.94 8.60
N GLN A 65 -16.29 3.83 7.96
CA GLN A 65 -16.93 2.68 8.60
C GLN A 65 -16.03 2.08 9.70
N ILE A 66 -14.73 1.91 9.44
CA ILE A 66 -13.78 1.43 10.45
C ILE A 66 -13.73 2.39 11.65
N LEU A 67 -13.66 3.69 11.39
CA LEU A 67 -13.59 4.70 12.46
C LEU A 67 -14.87 4.77 13.28
N LEU A 68 -16.04 4.58 12.67
CA LEU A 68 -17.33 4.49 13.39
C LEU A 68 -17.37 3.25 14.30
N GLU A 69 -16.85 2.12 13.83
CA GLU A 69 -16.87 0.87 14.60
C GLU A 69 -15.78 0.83 15.68
N ARG A 70 -14.60 1.37 15.40
CA ARG A 70 -13.40 1.19 16.23
C ARG A 70 -12.92 2.44 16.94
N GLY A 71 -13.35 3.61 16.48
CA GLY A 71 -12.90 4.91 16.99
C GLY A 71 -11.52 5.34 16.49
N SER A 72 -10.64 4.40 16.15
CA SER A 72 -9.25 4.70 15.75
C SER A 72 -8.65 3.65 14.83
N ILE A 73 -7.66 4.08 14.05
CA ILE A 73 -6.73 3.22 13.29
C ILE A 73 -5.33 3.62 13.74
N GLU A 74 -4.61 2.69 14.37
CA GLU A 74 -3.27 2.95 14.90
C GLU A 74 -2.15 2.63 13.91
N ILE A 75 -2.40 1.67 13.01
CA ILE A 75 -1.44 1.26 11.98
C ILE A 75 -2.13 1.22 10.62
N LEU A 76 -1.48 1.82 9.62
CA LEU A 76 -1.77 1.63 8.22
C LEU A 76 -0.56 1.00 7.54
N VAL A 77 -0.76 -0.07 6.77
CA VAL A 77 0.28 -0.63 5.90
C VAL A 77 -0.21 -0.63 4.46
N ASN A 78 0.40 0.21 3.63
CA ASN A 78 0.11 0.30 2.20
C ASN A 78 0.94 -0.73 1.42
N CYS A 79 0.33 -1.90 1.14
CA CYS A 79 0.94 -2.98 0.35
C CYS A 79 0.32 -3.12 -1.05
N ALA A 80 -0.78 -2.44 -1.35
CA ALA A 80 -1.40 -2.51 -2.67
C ALA A 80 -0.44 -2.00 -3.74
N GLY A 81 -0.26 -2.77 -4.80
CA GLY A 81 0.62 -2.42 -5.90
C GLY A 81 0.79 -3.55 -6.89
N PHE A 82 1.24 -3.21 -8.08
CA PHE A 82 1.62 -4.16 -9.12
C PHE A 82 2.79 -3.63 -9.94
N GLY A 83 3.42 -4.50 -10.72
CA GLY A 83 4.53 -4.14 -11.59
C GLY A 83 4.18 -4.29 -13.07
N ILE A 84 4.74 -3.41 -13.89
CA ILE A 84 4.82 -3.54 -15.34
C ILE A 84 6.29 -3.69 -15.70
N SER A 85 6.60 -4.54 -16.67
CA SER A 85 7.92 -4.59 -17.29
C SER A 85 7.79 -4.54 -18.81
N GLY A 86 8.65 -3.76 -19.45
CA GLY A 86 8.72 -3.55 -20.89
C GLY A 86 9.58 -2.34 -21.21
N ALA A 87 10.02 -2.23 -22.45
CA ALA A 87 10.73 -1.06 -22.92
C ALA A 87 9.84 0.18 -22.80
N VAL A 88 10.43 1.33 -22.45
CA VAL A 88 9.69 2.56 -22.18
C VAL A 88 8.88 3.00 -23.40
N GLU A 89 9.47 2.92 -24.60
CA GLU A 89 8.82 3.34 -25.84
C GLU A 89 7.66 2.46 -26.28
N PHE A 90 7.62 1.19 -25.83
CA PHE A 90 6.56 0.23 -26.14
C PHE A 90 5.54 0.04 -25.02
N THR A 91 5.72 0.74 -23.89
CA THR A 91 4.75 0.71 -22.78
C THR A 91 3.69 1.77 -22.99
N GLU A 92 2.45 1.36 -23.13
CA GLU A 92 1.32 2.26 -23.32
C GLU A 92 1.15 3.24 -22.15
N SER A 93 0.84 4.51 -22.46
CA SER A 93 0.62 5.54 -21.45
C SER A 93 -0.43 5.17 -20.42
N GLU A 94 -1.48 4.48 -20.83
CA GLU A 94 -2.57 4.02 -19.96
C GLU A 94 -2.09 2.96 -18.97
N GLN A 95 -1.19 2.08 -19.37
CA GLN A 95 -0.57 1.08 -18.47
C GLN A 95 0.30 1.80 -17.42
N ALA A 96 1.13 2.77 -17.84
CA ALA A 96 1.96 3.56 -16.95
C ALA A 96 1.11 4.34 -15.93
N LYS A 97 0.04 5.02 -16.40
CA LYS A 97 -0.91 5.74 -15.54
C LYS A 97 -1.61 4.79 -14.55
N ALA A 98 -2.07 3.63 -15.02
CA ALA A 98 -2.72 2.63 -14.15
C ALA A 98 -1.78 2.17 -13.04
N GLN A 99 -0.50 1.95 -13.34
CA GLN A 99 0.50 1.60 -12.33
C GLN A 99 0.70 2.71 -11.29
N PHE A 100 0.82 3.97 -11.72
CA PHE A 100 0.90 5.11 -10.80
C PHE A 100 -0.37 5.28 -9.97
N ASN A 101 -1.53 5.10 -10.57
CA ASN A 101 -2.81 5.19 -9.87
C ASN A 101 -2.89 4.21 -8.70
N VAL A 102 -2.47 2.96 -8.89
CA VAL A 102 -2.48 1.97 -7.81
C VAL A 102 -1.31 2.19 -6.85
N ASN A 103 -0.06 2.23 -7.34
CA ASN A 103 1.13 2.21 -6.50
C ASN A 103 1.31 3.50 -5.70
N PHE A 104 1.07 4.66 -6.33
CA PHE A 104 1.29 5.97 -5.74
C PHE A 104 -0.01 6.60 -5.25
N PHE A 105 -0.97 6.88 -6.14
CA PHE A 105 -2.21 7.55 -5.74
C PHE A 105 -3.05 6.72 -4.80
N GLY A 106 -3.07 5.38 -4.95
CA GLY A 106 -3.71 4.49 -3.98
C GLY A 106 -3.10 4.61 -2.58
N THR A 107 -1.76 4.68 -2.48
CA THR A 107 -1.06 4.95 -1.21
C THR A 107 -1.45 6.31 -0.63
N VAL A 108 -1.51 7.36 -1.47
CA VAL A 108 -1.91 8.72 -1.07
C VAL A 108 -3.35 8.73 -0.56
N ASN A 109 -4.30 8.13 -1.28
CA ASN A 109 -5.72 8.12 -0.93
C ASN A 109 -5.97 7.50 0.44
N VAL A 110 -5.38 6.32 0.69
CA VAL A 110 -5.59 5.64 1.98
C VAL A 110 -4.88 6.38 3.12
N SER A 111 -3.67 6.89 2.88
CA SER A 111 -2.96 7.72 3.88
C SER A 111 -3.77 8.97 4.25
N ARG A 112 -4.28 9.70 3.26
CA ARG A 112 -5.13 10.88 3.48
C ARG A 112 -6.39 10.57 4.27
N ALA A 113 -7.00 9.42 4.03
CA ALA A 113 -8.22 9.02 4.74
C ALA A 113 -8.00 8.74 6.23
N VAL A 114 -6.87 8.14 6.62
CA VAL A 114 -6.58 7.80 8.02
C VAL A 114 -5.95 8.95 8.81
N LEU A 115 -5.20 9.83 8.14
CA LEU A 115 -4.43 10.92 8.78
C LEU A 115 -5.24 11.81 9.73
N PRO A 116 -6.47 12.28 9.39
CA PRO A 116 -7.24 13.12 10.29
C PRO A 116 -7.51 12.46 11.64
N SER A 117 -7.76 11.14 11.65
CA SER A 117 -7.96 10.39 12.89
C SER A 117 -6.66 10.23 13.66
N MET A 118 -5.57 9.82 13.01
CA MET A 118 -4.26 9.66 13.63
C MET A 118 -3.76 10.98 14.25
N ARG A 119 -3.93 12.10 13.54
CA ARG A 119 -3.56 13.43 14.02
C ARG A 119 -4.36 13.84 15.26
N ARG A 120 -5.69 13.65 15.27
CA ARG A 120 -6.52 13.99 16.43
C ARG A 120 -6.17 13.21 17.68
N GLN A 121 -5.77 11.95 17.53
CA GLN A 121 -5.37 11.12 18.68
C GLN A 121 -3.89 11.23 19.05
N HIS A 122 -3.12 12.07 18.34
CA HIS A 122 -1.67 12.25 18.50
C HIS A 122 -0.91 10.90 18.48
N ARG A 123 -1.38 9.97 17.67
CA ARG A 123 -0.80 8.63 17.58
C ARG A 123 -1.18 7.98 16.25
N GLY A 124 -0.20 7.42 15.57
CA GLY A 124 -0.41 6.65 14.34
C GLY A 124 0.91 6.21 13.74
N HIS A 125 0.87 5.14 12.97
CA HIS A 125 2.03 4.69 12.20
C HIS A 125 1.58 4.26 10.81
N ILE A 126 2.08 4.93 9.79
CA ILE A 126 1.88 4.59 8.38
C ILE A 126 3.16 3.91 7.88
N VAL A 127 3.00 2.75 7.29
CA VAL A 127 4.09 1.99 6.66
C VAL A 127 3.78 1.88 5.17
N ASN A 128 4.61 2.46 4.34
CA ASN A 128 4.48 2.43 2.88
C ASN A 128 5.49 1.46 2.27
N ILE A 129 5.00 0.48 1.53
CA ILE A 129 5.85 -0.51 0.87
C ILE A 129 6.36 0.05 -0.45
N SER A 130 7.65 0.34 -0.48
CA SER A 130 8.42 0.74 -1.64
C SER A 130 9.25 -0.45 -2.17
N SER A 131 10.33 -0.18 -2.86
CA SER A 131 11.21 -1.19 -3.46
C SER A 131 12.62 -0.61 -3.58
N VAL A 132 13.63 -1.47 -3.55
CA VAL A 132 14.99 -1.10 -3.97
C VAL A 132 15.03 -0.54 -5.40
N ALA A 133 14.05 -0.88 -6.24
CA ALA A 133 13.86 -0.29 -7.56
C ALA A 133 13.58 1.23 -7.52
N ALA A 134 13.25 1.81 -6.36
CA ALA A 134 13.12 3.25 -6.19
C ALA A 134 14.47 3.98 -6.33
N VAL A 135 15.56 3.31 -6.00
CA VAL A 135 16.94 3.85 -6.01
C VAL A 135 17.85 3.11 -6.99
N ALA A 136 17.65 1.82 -7.21
CA ALA A 136 18.36 1.02 -8.22
C ALA A 136 17.51 1.01 -9.50
N HIS A 137 17.95 1.75 -10.52
CA HIS A 137 17.20 1.92 -11.76
C HIS A 137 17.29 0.65 -12.63
N ILE A 138 16.25 -0.19 -12.56
CA ILE A 138 16.21 -1.49 -13.22
C ILE A 138 15.72 -1.31 -14.67
N PRO A 139 16.49 -1.75 -15.68
CA PRO A 139 16.04 -1.74 -17.07
C PRO A 139 14.69 -2.45 -17.23
N PHE A 140 13.87 -1.98 -18.15
CA PHE A 140 12.52 -2.51 -18.44
C PHE A 140 11.50 -2.39 -17.26
N GLN A 141 11.86 -1.64 -16.21
CA GLN A 141 10.96 -1.38 -15.07
C GLN A 141 10.86 0.13 -14.76
N ALA A 142 11.08 0.99 -15.74
CA ALA A 142 11.14 2.45 -15.53
C ALA A 142 9.91 3.01 -14.81
N PHE A 143 8.70 2.65 -15.24
CA PHE A 143 7.47 3.13 -14.63
C PHE A 143 7.24 2.57 -13.22
N TYR A 144 7.61 1.31 -13.00
CA TYR A 144 7.59 0.72 -11.66
C TYR A 144 8.56 1.44 -10.73
N SER A 145 9.82 1.60 -11.15
CA SER A 145 10.86 2.30 -10.39
C SER A 145 10.43 3.73 -10.06
N ALA A 146 9.92 4.47 -11.05
CA ALA A 146 9.43 5.83 -10.86
C ALA A 146 8.25 5.88 -9.87
N SER A 147 7.29 4.95 -9.95
CA SER A 147 6.16 4.90 -9.01
C SER A 147 6.62 4.62 -7.58
N LYS A 148 7.63 3.76 -7.38
CA LYS A 148 8.19 3.44 -6.06
C LYS A 148 9.07 4.56 -5.52
N ALA A 149 9.82 5.26 -6.37
CA ALA A 149 10.55 6.47 -6.01
C ALA A 149 9.58 7.58 -5.55
N ALA A 150 8.45 7.74 -6.23
CA ALA A 150 7.40 8.68 -5.81
C ALA A 150 6.85 8.32 -4.41
N VAL A 151 6.60 7.03 -4.13
CA VAL A 151 6.18 6.55 -2.79
C VAL A 151 7.24 6.86 -1.74
N SER A 152 8.53 6.61 -2.02
CA SER A 152 9.62 6.88 -1.08
C SER A 152 9.71 8.38 -0.76
N SER A 153 9.74 9.23 -1.78
CA SER A 153 9.80 10.69 -1.61
C SER A 153 8.59 11.24 -0.86
N TYR A 154 7.37 10.83 -1.25
CA TYR A 154 6.13 11.18 -0.55
C TYR A 154 6.17 10.79 0.93
N SER A 155 6.64 9.59 1.24
CA SER A 155 6.67 9.09 2.61
C SER A 155 7.60 9.90 3.50
N CYS A 156 8.77 10.27 3.00
CA CYS A 156 9.73 11.10 3.74
C CYS A 156 9.17 12.52 3.98
N ALA A 157 8.55 13.12 2.97
CA ALA A 157 7.93 14.43 3.11
C ALA A 157 6.77 14.39 4.13
N LEU A 158 5.91 13.36 4.03
CA LEU A 158 4.78 13.19 4.93
C LEU A 158 5.21 12.97 6.37
N ASP A 159 6.28 12.20 6.64
CA ASP A 159 6.79 12.00 8.01
C ASP A 159 7.18 13.33 8.66
N ASN A 160 7.84 14.23 7.90
CA ASN A 160 8.18 15.56 8.37
C ASN A 160 6.95 16.41 8.71
N GLU A 161 5.89 16.30 7.91
CA GLU A 161 4.63 17.05 8.12
C GLU A 161 3.85 16.57 9.36
N VAL A 162 3.84 15.25 9.61
CA VAL A 162 2.95 14.66 10.61
C VAL A 162 3.64 14.27 11.92
N SER A 163 4.97 14.21 11.96
CA SER A 163 5.73 13.91 13.18
C SER A 163 5.43 14.85 14.35
N PRO A 164 5.18 16.16 14.16
CA PRO A 164 4.76 17.05 15.26
C PRO A 164 3.43 16.65 15.91
N TYR A 165 2.62 15.87 15.20
CA TYR A 165 1.34 15.36 15.70
C TYR A 165 1.43 13.95 16.30
N GLY A 166 2.65 13.42 16.55
CA GLY A 166 2.84 12.08 17.08
C GLY A 166 2.52 10.94 16.09
N VAL A 167 2.42 11.26 14.81
CA VAL A 167 2.26 10.28 13.73
C VAL A 167 3.62 10.03 13.07
N ARG A 168 3.91 8.77 12.76
CA ARG A 168 5.15 8.36 12.08
C ARG A 168 4.83 7.77 10.72
N VAL A 169 5.69 8.04 9.75
CA VAL A 169 5.63 7.40 8.45
C VAL A 169 6.95 6.69 8.17
N THR A 170 6.87 5.42 7.82
CA THR A 170 8.04 4.61 7.48
C THR A 170 7.90 4.11 6.06
N VAL A 171 8.95 4.26 5.27
CA VAL A 171 9.07 3.60 3.97
C VAL A 171 9.89 2.33 4.14
N VAL A 172 9.43 1.23 3.53
CA VAL A 172 10.14 -0.05 3.52
C VAL A 172 10.50 -0.37 2.08
N GLU A 173 11.78 -0.26 1.77
CA GLU A 173 12.32 -0.57 0.43
C GLU A 173 12.70 -2.04 0.36
N LEU A 174 11.82 -2.82 -0.25
CA LEU A 174 11.98 -4.27 -0.36
C LEU A 174 12.88 -4.62 -1.55
N GLY A 175 13.80 -5.54 -1.32
CA GLY A 175 14.57 -6.23 -2.35
C GLY A 175 13.76 -7.35 -3.01
N ASP A 176 14.47 -8.34 -3.56
CA ASP A 176 13.85 -9.53 -4.13
C ASP A 176 13.25 -10.40 -3.02
N ILE A 177 11.92 -10.45 -2.98
CA ILE A 177 11.16 -11.32 -2.08
C ILE A 177 10.41 -12.32 -2.94
N HIS A 178 10.59 -13.59 -2.66
CA HIS A 178 9.89 -14.66 -3.37
C HIS A 178 8.40 -14.63 -3.04
N THR A 179 7.63 -13.98 -3.91
CA THR A 179 6.16 -13.87 -3.86
C THR A 179 5.60 -14.06 -5.26
N GLY A 180 4.28 -14.22 -5.38
CA GLY A 180 3.61 -14.22 -6.69
C GLY A 180 3.67 -12.87 -7.45
N PHE A 181 4.32 -11.84 -6.91
CA PHE A 181 4.40 -10.51 -7.52
C PHE A 181 5.12 -10.52 -8.88
N THR A 182 6.27 -11.20 -8.96
CA THR A 182 7.05 -11.30 -10.22
C THR A 182 6.28 -12.05 -11.30
N GLN A 183 5.55 -13.11 -10.93
CA GLN A 183 4.71 -13.88 -11.85
C GLN A 183 3.47 -13.10 -12.30
N ALA A 184 2.92 -12.26 -11.42
CA ALA A 184 1.76 -11.41 -11.70
C ALA A 184 2.12 -10.09 -12.42
N ARG A 185 3.42 -9.84 -12.68
CA ARG A 185 3.87 -8.64 -13.40
C ARG A 185 3.33 -8.65 -14.82
N GLN A 186 2.73 -7.53 -15.21
CA GLN A 186 2.29 -7.34 -16.59
C GLN A 186 3.53 -7.12 -17.47
N LYS A 187 3.68 -7.93 -18.52
CA LYS A 187 4.77 -7.80 -19.48
C LYS A 187 4.23 -7.18 -20.76
N THR A 188 4.93 -6.19 -21.28
CA THR A 188 4.74 -5.70 -22.64
C THR A 188 5.64 -6.54 -23.53
N ALA A 189 5.04 -7.30 -24.44
CA ALA A 189 5.76 -8.18 -25.39
C ALA A 189 6.26 -7.41 -26.64
N LEU A 190 5.81 -6.18 -26.83
CA LEU A 190 6.25 -5.32 -27.92
C LEU A 190 7.72 -4.91 -27.71
N GLY A 191 8.52 -5.02 -28.75
CA GLY A 191 9.93 -4.60 -28.74
C GLY A 191 10.91 -5.67 -28.22
N ASP A 192 10.48 -6.88 -27.97
CA ASP A 192 11.39 -7.98 -27.57
C ASP A 192 12.46 -8.25 -28.65
N ASP A 193 12.13 -8.01 -29.94
CA ASP A 193 13.04 -8.19 -31.07
C ASP A 193 14.08 -7.05 -31.19
N GLU A 194 13.75 -5.83 -30.71
CA GLU A 194 14.64 -4.67 -30.79
C GLU A 194 15.56 -4.54 -29.57
N TYR A 195 15.16 -5.06 -28.42
CA TYR A 195 15.94 -4.93 -27.18
C TYR A 195 16.63 -6.23 -26.72
N GLY A 196 16.41 -7.37 -27.42
CA GLY A 196 17.12 -8.62 -27.22
C GLY A 196 16.65 -9.43 -26.03
#